data_68c975d57c9ce1fa7664941716d689c1
#
_entry.id   68c975d57c9ce1fa7664941716d689c1
#
_cell.length_a   1.000
_cell.length_b   1.000
_cell.length_c   1.000
_cell.angle_alpha   90.00
_cell.angle_beta   90.00
_cell.angle_gamma   90.00
#
_symmetry.space_group_name_H-M   'P 1'
#
loop_
_entity.id
_entity.type
_entity.pdbx_description
1 polymer ?
#
loop_
_entity_poly.entity_id
_entity_poly.type
_entity_poly.pdbx_seq_one_letter_code
_entity_poly.pdbx_strand_id
1 'polypeptide(L)'
;MLSFLDREHTVAKPGFSRWMVPPAALFIDLCIGHAYAFSVFNLPLTKLIGVTASAPQDWTLAEVGWIFSFAMLFLGSASAVFGKWVERAGPRKAMVAATCCFAGGFFVSALGVVTHQLWLIYLGYGVLGGCGLGIGYISHVSTLIKWFPDHPGLATGMAICGFGGGAMIGSPLSVLLMNYFASVDSVGVAQAFVALGIIYGLFMTIGAI
;
A
#
# COMPACT_ATOMS: atom_id res chain seq x y z
N MET A 1 -19.48 14.18 -12.96
CA MET A 1 -18.83 12.95 -13.36
C MET A 1 -18.32 12.09 -12.18
N LEU A 2 -18.32 12.60 -10.95
CA LEU A 2 -17.86 11.88 -9.75
C LEU A 2 -19.01 11.35 -8.86
N SER A 3 -20.27 11.47 -9.29
CA SER A 3 -21.45 11.02 -8.51
C SER A 3 -21.44 9.50 -8.26
N PHE A 4 -20.83 8.70 -9.15
CA PHE A 4 -20.67 7.26 -8.99
C PHE A 4 -19.90 6.87 -7.70
N LEU A 5 -19.01 7.75 -7.23
CA LEU A 5 -18.22 7.54 -6.00
C LEU A 5 -18.98 7.95 -4.73
N ASP A 6 -20.16 8.57 -4.86
CA ASP A 6 -20.94 9.04 -3.72
C ASP A 6 -21.49 7.88 -2.89
N ARG A 7 -21.57 8.08 -1.58
CA ARG A 7 -22.02 7.07 -0.62
C ARG A 7 -23.40 6.51 -0.96
N GLU A 8 -24.28 7.31 -1.56
CA GLU A 8 -25.63 6.91 -1.96
C GLU A 8 -25.63 5.80 -3.02
N HIS A 9 -24.60 5.75 -3.85
CA HIS A 9 -24.42 4.71 -4.87
C HIS A 9 -23.69 3.43 -4.36
N THR A 10 -23.27 3.44 -3.08
CA THR A 10 -22.66 2.25 -2.46
C THR A 10 -23.65 1.35 -1.74
N VAL A 11 -24.95 1.72 -1.78
CA VAL A 11 -26.03 0.87 -1.23
C VAL A 11 -26.29 -0.29 -2.18
N ALA A 12 -26.23 -1.50 -1.67
CA ALA A 12 -26.43 -2.71 -2.46
C ALA A 12 -27.89 -2.81 -2.96
N LYS A 13 -28.05 -3.24 -4.20
CA LYS A 13 -29.37 -3.53 -4.77
C LYS A 13 -29.97 -4.78 -4.11
N PRO A 14 -31.32 -4.89 -4.05
CA PRO A 14 -31.98 -6.12 -3.60
C PRO A 14 -31.44 -7.35 -4.37
N GLY A 15 -31.05 -8.41 -3.66
CA GLY A 15 -30.49 -9.64 -4.26
C GLY A 15 -28.96 -9.67 -4.35
N PHE A 16 -28.24 -8.61 -3.94
CA PHE A 16 -26.78 -8.63 -3.90
C PHE A 16 -26.28 -9.58 -2.80
N SER A 17 -25.38 -10.49 -3.15
CA SER A 17 -24.76 -11.39 -2.17
C SER A 17 -23.65 -10.70 -1.40
N ARG A 18 -23.77 -10.64 -0.07
CA ARG A 18 -22.73 -10.07 0.81
C ARG A 18 -21.37 -10.78 0.68
N TRP A 19 -21.35 -12.02 0.21
CA TRP A 19 -20.12 -12.80 0.00
C TRP A 19 -19.27 -12.32 -1.18
N MET A 20 -19.76 -11.38 -1.99
CA MET A 20 -18.95 -10.72 -3.02
C MET A 20 -18.05 -9.60 -2.48
N VAL A 21 -18.33 -9.11 -1.26
CA VAL A 21 -17.56 -8.04 -0.62
C VAL A 21 -16.18 -8.53 -0.14
N PRO A 22 -16.04 -9.70 0.53
CA PRO A 22 -14.73 -10.19 0.97
C PRO A 22 -13.68 -10.36 -0.13
N PRO A 23 -13.98 -10.92 -1.33
CA PRO A 23 -13.01 -10.97 -2.42
C PRO A 23 -12.50 -9.58 -2.86
N ALA A 24 -13.40 -8.59 -2.97
CA ALA A 24 -13.01 -7.22 -3.32
C ALA A 24 -12.11 -6.60 -2.24
N ALA A 25 -12.47 -6.78 -0.96
CA ALA A 25 -11.64 -6.36 0.17
C ALA A 25 -10.28 -7.06 0.17
N LEU A 26 -10.23 -8.35 -0.14
CA LEU A 26 -9.00 -9.14 -0.21
C LEU A 26 -8.02 -8.59 -1.26
N PHE A 27 -8.51 -8.18 -2.44
CA PHE A 27 -7.63 -7.55 -3.45
C PHE A 27 -6.95 -6.29 -2.91
N ILE A 28 -7.68 -5.48 -2.16
CA ILE A 28 -7.15 -4.27 -1.54
C ILE A 28 -6.14 -4.64 -0.44
N ASP A 29 -6.52 -5.58 0.42
CA ASP A 29 -5.68 -6.04 1.53
C ASP A 29 -4.35 -6.63 1.07
N LEU A 30 -4.36 -7.42 0.00
CA LEU A 30 -3.14 -7.97 -0.59
C LEU A 30 -2.21 -6.88 -1.12
N CYS A 31 -2.76 -5.77 -1.65
CA CYS A 31 -1.95 -4.64 -2.10
C CYS A 31 -1.35 -3.87 -0.92
N ILE A 32 -2.18 -3.44 0.04
CA ILE A 32 -1.71 -2.67 1.20
C ILE A 32 -0.86 -3.51 2.16
N GLY A 33 -1.08 -4.82 2.21
CA GLY A 33 -0.28 -5.76 2.97
C GLY A 33 1.17 -5.87 2.50
N HIS A 34 1.51 -5.35 1.31
CA HIS A 34 2.89 -5.17 0.86
C HIS A 34 3.74 -4.36 1.87
N ALA A 35 3.12 -3.57 2.74
CA ALA A 35 3.84 -2.84 3.79
C ALA A 35 4.77 -3.76 4.60
N TYR A 36 4.32 -4.97 4.90
CA TYR A 36 5.15 -5.97 5.61
C TYR A 36 6.23 -6.61 4.74
N ALA A 37 6.12 -6.51 3.42
CA ALA A 37 7.15 -6.96 2.47
C ALA A 37 8.28 -5.94 2.28
N PHE A 38 8.14 -4.71 2.81
CA PHE A 38 9.11 -3.64 2.58
C PHE A 38 10.54 -4.00 2.99
N SER A 39 10.71 -4.85 3.99
CA SER A 39 12.03 -5.33 4.45
C SER A 39 12.90 -5.94 3.35
N VAL A 40 12.30 -6.44 2.28
CA VAL A 40 13.00 -6.98 1.10
C VAL A 40 13.85 -5.92 0.39
N PHE A 41 13.45 -4.64 0.48
CA PHE A 41 14.17 -3.52 -0.12
C PHE A 41 15.31 -2.98 0.76
N ASN A 42 15.36 -3.35 2.05
CA ASN A 42 16.35 -2.78 2.98
C ASN A 42 17.79 -2.98 2.49
N LEU A 43 18.18 -4.22 2.18
CA LEU A 43 19.53 -4.51 1.69
C LEU A 43 19.81 -3.92 0.30
N PRO A 44 18.93 -4.04 -0.71
CA PRO A 44 19.11 -3.38 -1.99
C PRO A 44 19.28 -1.85 -1.90
N LEU A 45 18.54 -1.18 -1.01
CA LEU A 45 18.63 0.26 -0.80
C LEU A 45 19.98 0.70 -0.18
N THR A 46 20.68 -0.18 0.54
CA THR A 46 22.03 0.10 1.05
C THR A 46 23.15 -0.16 0.04
N LYS A 47 22.82 -0.45 -1.21
CA LYS A 47 23.78 -0.79 -2.27
C LYS A 47 23.46 -0.11 -3.59
N LEU A 48 22.81 1.03 -3.56
CA LEU A 48 22.34 1.72 -4.77
C LEU A 48 23.50 2.21 -5.66
N ILE A 49 24.59 2.68 -5.05
CA ILE A 49 25.78 3.17 -5.75
C ILE A 49 26.76 2.03 -5.98
N GLY A 50 27.01 1.22 -4.95
CA GLY A 50 27.99 0.15 -5.01
C GLY A 50 27.54 -1.13 -5.73
N VAL A 51 26.23 -1.30 -5.97
CA VAL A 51 25.54 -2.43 -6.62
C VAL A 51 25.82 -3.80 -5.99
N THR A 52 27.08 -4.22 -5.94
CA THR A 52 27.49 -5.52 -5.34
C THR A 52 27.82 -5.41 -3.85
N ALA A 53 28.40 -4.29 -3.44
CA ALA A 53 28.73 -3.98 -2.05
C ALA A 53 28.34 -2.53 -1.72
N SER A 54 28.06 -2.22 -0.44
CA SER A 54 27.77 -0.84 -0.01
C SER A 54 28.96 0.08 -0.27
N ALA A 55 28.73 1.20 -0.94
CA ALA A 55 29.69 2.27 -1.08
C ALA A 55 29.63 3.24 0.13
N PRO A 56 30.69 4.02 0.40
CA PRO A 56 30.68 4.98 1.52
C PRO A 56 29.56 6.05 1.45
N GLN A 57 29.02 6.30 0.27
CA GLN A 57 27.94 7.24 0.02
C GLN A 57 26.55 6.58 0.02
N ASP A 58 26.47 5.25 0.10
CA ASP A 58 25.21 4.53 0.23
C ASP A 58 24.61 4.71 1.62
N TRP A 59 23.29 4.58 1.70
CA TRP A 59 22.57 4.69 2.97
C TRP A 59 22.86 3.53 3.90
N THR A 60 22.89 3.81 5.19
CA THR A 60 23.01 2.77 6.21
C THR A 60 21.70 2.02 6.39
N LEU A 61 21.80 0.77 6.86
CA LEU A 61 20.61 -0.05 7.16
C LEU A 61 19.70 0.61 8.21
N ALA A 62 20.27 1.36 9.15
CA ALA A 62 19.52 2.09 10.17
C ALA A 62 18.67 3.22 9.55
N GLU A 63 19.25 3.99 8.63
CA GLU A 63 18.53 5.03 7.91
C GLU A 63 17.41 4.46 7.05
N VAL A 64 17.68 3.40 6.30
CA VAL A 64 16.65 2.71 5.50
C VAL A 64 15.54 2.13 6.38
N GLY A 65 15.85 1.63 7.56
CA GLY A 65 14.88 1.09 8.51
C GLY A 65 13.82 2.10 8.97
N TRP A 66 14.15 3.39 9.00
CA TRP A 66 13.19 4.45 9.35
C TRP A 66 12.05 4.59 8.33
N ILE A 67 12.22 4.17 7.07
CA ILE A 67 11.17 4.24 6.04
C ILE A 67 9.94 3.46 6.51
N PHE A 68 10.13 2.23 6.98
CA PHE A 68 9.04 1.41 7.51
C PHE A 68 8.43 2.00 8.79
N SER A 69 9.26 2.54 9.68
CA SER A 69 8.80 3.17 10.92
C SER A 69 7.88 4.36 10.64
N PHE A 70 8.24 5.22 9.67
CA PHE A 70 7.39 6.31 9.21
C PHE A 70 6.10 5.79 8.58
N ALA A 71 6.16 4.75 7.73
CA ALA A 71 4.97 4.17 7.13
C ALA A 71 3.97 3.68 8.19
N MET A 72 4.43 3.00 9.25
CA MET A 72 3.57 2.54 10.33
C MET A 72 3.04 3.70 11.19
N LEU A 73 3.85 4.71 11.46
CA LEU A 73 3.41 5.90 12.18
C LEU A 73 2.31 6.63 11.43
N PHE A 74 2.50 6.85 10.13
CA PHE A 74 1.50 7.53 9.29
C PHE A 74 0.28 6.67 8.98
N LEU A 75 0.41 5.34 8.94
CA LEU A 75 -0.73 4.42 8.90
C LEU A 75 -1.65 4.64 10.11
N GLY A 76 -1.10 4.61 11.31
CA GLY A 76 -1.86 4.81 12.54
C GLY A 76 -2.46 6.21 12.64
N SER A 77 -1.66 7.24 12.37
CA SER A 77 -2.10 8.65 12.41
C SER A 77 -3.18 8.96 11.38
N ALA A 78 -3.02 8.48 10.14
CA ALA A 78 -4.01 8.68 9.09
C ALA A 78 -5.32 7.94 9.39
N SER A 79 -5.26 6.73 9.93
CA SER A 79 -6.45 6.00 10.37
C SER A 79 -7.23 6.77 11.44
N ALA A 80 -6.52 7.37 12.41
CA ALA A 80 -7.14 8.14 13.48
C ALA A 80 -7.76 9.47 12.96
N VAL A 81 -7.02 10.21 12.13
CA VAL A 81 -7.45 11.52 11.64
C VAL A 81 -8.55 11.39 10.58
N PHE A 82 -8.39 10.50 9.61
CA PHE A 82 -9.30 10.36 8.49
C PHE A 82 -10.48 9.41 8.75
N GLY A 83 -10.55 8.71 9.88
CA GLY A 83 -11.62 7.75 10.18
C GLY A 83 -13.02 8.35 10.03
N LYS A 84 -13.28 9.53 10.62
CA LYS A 84 -14.56 10.22 10.47
C LYS A 84 -14.84 10.66 9.02
N TRP A 85 -13.81 11.05 8.29
CA TRP A 85 -13.95 11.42 6.89
C TRP A 85 -14.29 10.20 6.02
N VAL A 86 -13.64 9.06 6.22
CA VAL A 86 -13.91 7.78 5.53
C VAL A 86 -15.38 7.37 5.71
N GLU A 87 -15.91 7.49 6.93
CA GLU A 87 -17.32 7.17 7.19
C GLU A 87 -18.32 8.10 6.47
N ARG A 88 -17.96 9.37 6.33
CA ARG A 88 -18.82 10.37 5.65
C ARG A 88 -18.69 10.28 4.13
N ALA A 89 -17.47 10.15 3.63
CA ALA A 89 -17.17 10.13 2.19
C ALA A 89 -17.64 8.83 1.51
N GLY A 90 -17.68 7.74 2.29
CA GLY A 90 -18.00 6.41 1.79
C GLY A 90 -16.77 5.62 1.31
N PRO A 91 -16.91 4.28 1.18
CA PRO A 91 -15.77 3.39 0.94
C PRO A 91 -15.09 3.65 -0.41
N ARG A 92 -15.83 3.92 -1.48
CA ARG A 92 -15.27 4.15 -2.83
C ARG A 92 -14.35 5.37 -2.88
N LYS A 93 -14.81 6.52 -2.35
CA LYS A 93 -13.98 7.75 -2.31
C LYS A 93 -12.75 7.56 -1.45
N ALA A 94 -12.91 6.91 -0.30
CA ALA A 94 -11.79 6.61 0.59
C ALA A 94 -10.77 5.71 -0.09
N MET A 95 -11.21 4.69 -0.83
CA MET A 95 -10.31 3.79 -1.55
C MET A 95 -9.59 4.47 -2.70
N VAL A 96 -10.25 5.33 -3.47
CA VAL A 96 -9.59 6.12 -4.52
C VAL A 96 -8.50 7.02 -3.91
N ALA A 97 -8.79 7.70 -2.80
CA ALA A 97 -7.80 8.51 -2.10
C ALA A 97 -6.62 7.65 -1.58
N ALA A 98 -6.92 6.49 -0.97
CA ALA A 98 -5.92 5.55 -0.52
C ALA A 98 -5.03 5.05 -1.68
N THR A 99 -5.62 4.72 -2.82
CA THR A 99 -4.91 4.30 -4.03
C THR A 99 -3.98 5.39 -4.54
N CYS A 100 -4.46 6.62 -4.66
CA CYS A 100 -3.63 7.76 -5.10
C CYS A 100 -2.45 8.01 -4.16
N CYS A 101 -2.70 7.96 -2.84
CA CYS A 101 -1.63 8.14 -1.86
C CYS A 101 -0.64 6.98 -1.89
N PHE A 102 -1.11 5.73 -1.92
CA PHE A 102 -0.23 4.56 -1.87
C PHE A 102 0.60 4.40 -3.13
N ALA A 103 -0.04 4.42 -4.31
CA ALA A 103 0.65 4.36 -5.60
C ALA A 103 1.56 5.58 -5.82
N GLY A 104 1.08 6.79 -5.48
CA GLY A 104 1.87 8.03 -5.50
C GLY A 104 3.11 7.94 -4.60
N GLY A 105 2.99 7.30 -3.44
CA GLY A 105 4.09 7.03 -2.53
C GLY A 105 5.21 6.20 -3.17
N PHE A 106 4.88 5.18 -3.95
CA PHE A 106 5.85 4.39 -4.71
C PHE A 106 6.55 5.22 -5.79
N PHE A 107 5.81 6.06 -6.54
CA PHE A 107 6.42 6.90 -7.58
C PHE A 107 7.36 7.95 -7.00
N VAL A 108 6.99 8.60 -5.90
CA VAL A 108 7.86 9.55 -5.20
C VAL A 108 9.10 8.84 -4.64
N SER A 109 8.94 7.62 -4.13
CA SER A 109 10.06 6.81 -3.64
C SER A 109 10.99 6.37 -4.77
N ALA A 110 10.44 6.00 -5.93
CA ALA A 110 11.24 5.70 -7.12
C ALA A 110 12.10 6.90 -7.53
N LEU A 111 11.52 8.12 -7.51
CA LEU A 111 12.28 9.34 -7.74
C LEU A 111 13.39 9.53 -6.70
N GLY A 112 13.10 9.25 -5.42
CA GLY A 112 14.09 9.31 -4.34
C GLY A 112 15.26 8.36 -4.55
N VAL A 113 15.00 7.16 -5.07
CA VAL A 113 16.05 6.19 -5.42
C VAL A 113 16.90 6.70 -6.58
N VAL A 114 16.27 7.20 -7.66
CA VAL A 114 16.98 7.70 -8.85
C VAL A 114 17.83 8.93 -8.53
N THR A 115 17.31 9.82 -7.70
CA THR A 115 18.04 11.06 -7.29
C THR A 115 18.95 10.85 -6.09
N HIS A 116 19.02 9.64 -5.54
CA HIS A 116 19.75 9.29 -4.32
C HIS A 116 19.39 10.21 -3.12
N GLN A 117 18.10 10.49 -2.97
CA GLN A 117 17.56 11.40 -1.95
C GLN A 117 16.67 10.61 -0.96
N LEU A 118 17.24 10.21 0.18
CA LEU A 118 16.52 9.38 1.17
C LEU A 118 15.26 10.06 1.73
N TRP A 119 15.28 11.38 1.91
CA TRP A 119 14.11 12.12 2.41
C TRP A 119 12.90 12.02 1.47
N LEU A 120 13.11 11.86 0.14
CA LEU A 120 12.03 11.61 -0.81
C LEU A 120 11.39 10.23 -0.58
N ILE A 121 12.16 9.23 -0.15
CA ILE A 121 11.61 7.91 0.17
C ILE A 121 10.84 7.97 1.50
N TYR A 122 11.33 8.72 2.47
CA TYR A 122 10.59 8.99 3.71
C TYR A 122 9.25 9.68 3.42
N LEU A 123 9.25 10.70 2.57
CA LEU A 123 8.02 11.39 2.16
C LEU A 123 7.13 10.50 1.30
N GLY A 124 7.70 9.80 0.32
CA GLY A 124 6.97 8.94 -0.61
C GLY A 124 6.35 7.73 0.09
N TYR A 125 7.15 6.76 0.42
CA TYR A 125 6.66 5.52 1.03
C TYR A 125 6.24 5.71 2.49
N GLY A 126 7.04 6.46 3.27
CA GLY A 126 6.77 6.68 4.69
C GLY A 126 5.51 7.50 4.91
N VAL A 127 5.45 8.73 4.39
CA VAL A 127 4.33 9.64 4.66
C VAL A 127 3.14 9.35 3.74
N LEU A 128 3.31 9.52 2.43
CA LEU A 128 2.21 9.36 1.47
C LEU A 128 1.72 7.90 1.43
N GLY A 129 2.64 6.96 1.32
CA GLY A 129 2.32 5.53 1.37
C GLY A 129 1.64 5.15 2.68
N GLY A 130 2.19 5.58 3.82
CA GLY A 130 1.60 5.37 5.14
C GLY A 130 0.19 5.93 5.29
N CYS A 131 -0.06 7.15 4.78
CA CYS A 131 -1.42 7.72 4.75
C CYS A 131 -2.36 6.87 3.88
N GLY A 132 -1.91 6.44 2.69
CA GLY A 132 -2.67 5.55 1.83
C GLY A 132 -3.01 4.23 2.51
N LEU A 133 -2.04 3.63 3.20
CA LEU A 133 -2.23 2.42 4.03
C LEU A 133 -3.29 2.64 5.10
N GLY A 134 -3.23 3.75 5.84
CA GLY A 134 -4.16 4.04 6.95
C GLY A 134 -5.59 4.27 6.48
N ILE A 135 -5.78 5.06 5.43
CA ILE A 135 -7.11 5.32 4.83
C ILE A 135 -7.67 4.01 4.24
N GLY A 136 -6.85 3.26 3.51
CA GLY A 136 -7.23 1.98 2.93
C GLY A 136 -7.64 1.00 4.01
N TYR A 137 -6.80 0.78 5.01
CA TYR A 137 -7.04 -0.17 6.10
C TYR A 137 -8.37 0.09 6.82
N ILE A 138 -8.62 1.33 7.26
CA ILE A 138 -9.85 1.62 8.00
C ILE A 138 -11.09 1.54 7.10
N SER A 139 -10.97 1.84 5.80
CA SER A 139 -12.08 1.80 4.86
C SER A 139 -12.61 0.39 4.65
N HIS A 140 -11.74 -0.58 4.33
CA HIS A 140 -12.20 -1.95 4.06
C HIS A 140 -12.58 -2.70 5.35
N VAL A 141 -11.85 -2.51 6.47
CA VAL A 141 -12.22 -3.10 7.75
C VAL A 141 -13.62 -2.65 8.20
N SER A 142 -13.88 -1.34 8.14
CA SER A 142 -15.21 -0.81 8.51
C SER A 142 -16.30 -1.31 7.55
N THR A 143 -15.98 -1.49 6.28
CA THR A 143 -16.91 -2.04 5.30
C THR A 143 -17.25 -3.49 5.61
N LEU A 144 -16.25 -4.34 5.82
CA LEU A 144 -16.46 -5.75 6.16
C LEU A 144 -17.29 -5.93 7.44
N ILE A 145 -17.01 -5.16 8.49
CA ILE A 145 -17.79 -5.21 9.73
C ILE A 145 -19.24 -4.78 9.49
N LYS A 146 -19.50 -3.78 8.66
CA LYS A 146 -20.87 -3.34 8.31
C LYS A 146 -21.65 -4.37 7.49
N TRP A 147 -20.96 -5.17 6.65
CA TRP A 147 -21.58 -6.22 5.84
C TRP A 147 -21.81 -7.53 6.61
N PHE A 148 -21.03 -7.78 7.68
CA PHE A 148 -21.12 -8.97 8.51
C PHE A 148 -21.35 -8.63 9.98
N PRO A 149 -22.43 -7.90 10.32
CA PRO A 149 -22.71 -7.51 11.70
C PRO A 149 -23.03 -8.72 12.60
N ASP A 150 -23.51 -9.81 11.99
CA ASP A 150 -23.79 -11.10 12.62
C ASP A 150 -22.52 -11.91 12.97
N HIS A 151 -21.40 -11.64 12.26
CA HIS A 151 -20.12 -12.33 12.45
C HIS A 151 -18.93 -11.35 12.47
N PRO A 152 -18.83 -10.42 13.45
CA PRO A 152 -17.79 -9.39 13.47
C PRO A 152 -16.38 -9.97 13.58
N GLY A 153 -16.20 -11.08 14.29
CA GLY A 153 -14.92 -11.78 14.37
C GLY A 153 -14.45 -12.33 13.03
N LEU A 154 -15.37 -12.88 12.22
CA LEU A 154 -15.08 -13.35 10.87
C LEU A 154 -14.67 -12.17 9.96
N ALA A 155 -15.42 -11.07 10.00
CA ALA A 155 -15.13 -9.87 9.22
C ALA A 155 -13.72 -9.33 9.52
N THR A 156 -13.39 -9.18 10.80
CA THR A 156 -12.07 -8.71 11.25
C THR A 156 -10.97 -9.72 10.88
N GLY A 157 -11.23 -11.01 11.04
CA GLY A 157 -10.30 -12.07 10.68
C GLY A 157 -9.97 -12.08 9.19
N MET A 158 -10.95 -11.89 8.30
CA MET A 158 -10.75 -11.77 6.86
C MET A 158 -9.86 -10.57 6.50
N ALA A 159 -10.12 -9.41 7.11
CA ALA A 159 -9.32 -8.20 6.89
C ALA A 159 -7.86 -8.40 7.32
N ILE A 160 -7.62 -8.91 8.53
CA ILE A 160 -6.26 -9.12 9.04
C ILE A 160 -5.52 -10.19 8.22
N CYS A 161 -6.20 -11.26 7.84
CA CYS A 161 -5.63 -12.33 7.01
C CYS A 161 -5.22 -11.81 5.64
N GLY A 162 -6.06 -11.00 5.01
CA GLY A 162 -5.75 -10.37 3.72
C GLY A 162 -4.54 -9.44 3.81
N PHE A 163 -4.52 -8.57 4.81
CA PHE A 163 -3.41 -7.63 5.04
C PHE A 163 -2.09 -8.37 5.35
N GLY A 164 -2.11 -9.37 6.22
CA GLY A 164 -0.94 -10.21 6.50
C GLY A 164 -0.49 -11.04 5.28
N GLY A 165 -1.45 -11.56 4.50
CA GLY A 165 -1.20 -12.34 3.29
C GLY A 165 -0.55 -11.54 2.16
N GLY A 166 -0.72 -10.20 2.15
CA GLY A 166 -0.12 -9.33 1.15
C GLY A 166 1.39 -9.39 1.10
N ALA A 167 2.06 -9.59 2.23
CA ALA A 167 3.50 -9.77 2.28
C ALA A 167 3.96 -11.09 1.62
N MET A 168 3.14 -12.14 1.72
CA MET A 168 3.46 -13.45 1.13
C MET A 168 3.52 -13.39 -0.40
N ILE A 169 2.73 -12.51 -1.02
CA ILE A 169 2.76 -12.26 -2.47
C ILE A 169 3.72 -11.11 -2.78
N GLY A 170 3.70 -10.05 -1.99
CA GLY A 170 4.46 -8.83 -2.21
C GLY A 170 5.97 -9.02 -2.13
N SER A 171 6.47 -9.88 -1.21
CA SER A 171 7.91 -10.14 -1.08
C SER A 171 8.49 -10.83 -2.32
N PRO A 172 7.98 -11.98 -2.79
CA PRO A 172 8.53 -12.61 -3.99
C PRO A 172 8.31 -11.76 -5.24
N LEU A 173 7.19 -11.04 -5.36
CA LEU A 173 6.96 -10.12 -6.47
C LEU A 173 8.02 -9.01 -6.50
N SER A 174 8.33 -8.42 -5.35
CA SER A 174 9.35 -7.37 -5.24
C SER A 174 10.75 -7.88 -5.63
N VAL A 175 11.13 -9.07 -5.16
CA VAL A 175 12.41 -9.70 -5.52
C VAL A 175 12.47 -9.98 -7.01
N LEU A 176 11.39 -10.53 -7.58
CA LEU A 176 11.30 -10.82 -9.02
C LEU A 176 11.45 -9.54 -9.85
N LEU A 177 10.76 -8.47 -9.48
CA LEU A 177 10.85 -7.18 -10.18
C LEU A 177 12.25 -6.57 -10.05
N MET A 178 12.85 -6.57 -8.86
CA MET A 178 14.22 -6.08 -8.68
C MET A 178 15.20 -6.87 -9.54
N ASN A 179 15.13 -8.20 -9.53
CA ASN A 179 16.01 -9.05 -10.34
C ASN A 179 15.78 -8.85 -11.84
N TYR A 180 14.53 -8.63 -12.27
CA TYR A 180 14.21 -8.37 -13.69
C TYR A 180 14.79 -7.05 -14.18
N PHE A 181 14.77 -6.01 -13.35
CA PHE A 181 15.29 -4.69 -13.67
C PHE A 181 16.74 -4.47 -13.25
N ALA A 182 17.37 -5.44 -12.57
CA ALA A 182 18.77 -5.35 -12.20
C ALA A 182 19.67 -5.30 -13.45
N SER A 183 20.70 -4.48 -13.41
CA SER A 183 21.71 -4.35 -14.44
C SER A 183 23.10 -4.25 -13.81
N VAL A 184 24.13 -4.15 -14.65
CA VAL A 184 25.53 -3.99 -14.16
C VAL A 184 25.67 -2.74 -13.28
N ASP A 185 24.88 -1.70 -13.55
CA ASP A 185 24.97 -0.39 -12.89
C ASP A 185 23.76 -0.09 -11.96
N SER A 186 22.84 -1.03 -11.75
CA SER A 186 21.61 -0.80 -10.98
C SER A 186 21.10 -2.04 -10.29
N VAL A 187 20.68 -1.88 -9.04
CA VAL A 187 20.01 -2.90 -8.22
C VAL A 187 18.53 -3.11 -8.61
N GLY A 188 17.99 -2.32 -9.54
CA GLY A 188 16.62 -2.44 -10.05
C GLY A 188 15.51 -1.92 -9.11
N VAL A 189 15.83 -1.29 -7.97
CA VAL A 189 14.85 -0.86 -6.97
C VAL A 189 13.92 0.23 -7.49
N ALA A 190 14.45 1.23 -8.21
CA ALA A 190 13.63 2.34 -8.73
C ALA A 190 12.55 1.86 -9.70
N GLN A 191 12.93 1.00 -10.65
CA GLN A 191 12.01 0.42 -11.62
C GLN A 191 11.00 -0.53 -10.94
N ALA A 192 11.46 -1.29 -9.93
CA ALA A 192 10.58 -2.14 -9.14
C ALA A 192 9.51 -1.30 -8.39
N PHE A 193 9.89 -0.14 -7.83
CA PHE A 193 8.92 0.76 -7.20
C PHE A 193 7.90 1.32 -8.21
N VAL A 194 8.33 1.72 -9.39
CA VAL A 194 7.41 2.17 -10.46
C VAL A 194 6.45 1.05 -10.85
N ALA A 195 6.95 -0.15 -11.08
CA ALA A 195 6.12 -1.31 -11.45
C ALA A 195 5.11 -1.65 -10.34
N LEU A 196 5.52 -1.68 -9.08
CA LEU A 196 4.64 -1.92 -7.94
C LEU A 196 3.60 -0.81 -7.79
N GLY A 197 3.97 0.46 -7.99
CA GLY A 197 3.04 1.59 -7.97
C GLY A 197 1.94 1.45 -9.02
N ILE A 198 2.28 1.01 -10.23
CA ILE A 198 1.31 0.74 -11.31
C ILE A 198 0.43 -0.47 -10.95
N ILE A 199 1.02 -1.59 -10.56
CA ILE A 199 0.31 -2.83 -10.22
C ILE A 199 -0.69 -2.56 -9.09
N TYR A 200 -0.24 -2.00 -7.97
CA TYR A 200 -1.10 -1.73 -6.82
C TYR A 200 -2.13 -0.64 -7.12
N GLY A 201 -1.77 0.39 -7.89
CA GLY A 201 -2.70 1.40 -8.36
C GLY A 201 -3.86 0.80 -9.15
N LEU A 202 -3.57 -0.12 -10.08
CA LEU A 202 -4.58 -0.82 -10.87
C LEU A 202 -5.45 -1.74 -10.00
N PHE A 203 -4.85 -2.64 -9.20
CA PHE A 203 -5.60 -3.60 -8.39
C PHE A 203 -6.46 -2.92 -7.33
N MET A 204 -5.94 -1.90 -6.64
CA MET A 204 -6.72 -1.14 -5.67
C MET A 204 -7.85 -0.35 -6.32
N THR A 205 -7.67 0.17 -7.53
CA THR A 205 -8.74 0.84 -8.29
C THR A 205 -9.84 -0.15 -8.66
N ILE A 206 -9.49 -1.35 -9.11
CA ILE A 206 -10.45 -2.42 -9.42
C ILE A 206 -11.21 -2.82 -8.15
N GLY A 207 -10.53 -2.98 -7.03
CA GLY A 207 -11.17 -3.32 -5.75
C GLY A 207 -12.04 -2.21 -5.16
N ALA A 208 -11.85 -0.94 -5.59
CA ALA A 208 -12.63 0.21 -5.14
C ALA A 208 -13.97 0.39 -5.86
N ILE A 209 -14.15 -0.19 -7.04
CA ILE A 209 -15.34 -0.05 -7.93
C ILE A 209 -16.35 -1.15 -7.67
#